data_6ef1d653ea028f75aaf3151f64360464
#
_entry.id   6ef1d653ea028f75aaf3151f64360464
#
_cell.length_a   1.000
_cell.length_b   1.000
_cell.length_c   1.000
_cell.angle_alpha   90.00
_cell.angle_beta   90.00
_cell.angle_gamma   90.00
#
_symmetry.space_group_name_H-M   'P 1'
#
loop_
_entity.id
_entity.type
_entity.pdbx_description
1 polymer ?
#
loop_
_entity_poly.entity_id
_entity_poly.type
_entity_poly.pdbx_seq_one_letter_code
_entity_poly.pdbx_strand_id
1 'polypeptide(L)'
;AMLLAKESLMEPIDITDLQARGPSNRAEELRLELYEKVNALGIGAQGLGGLTTVLDIKIRDYPTHAANLPVAMIPNCAATRHAHFTLDGSGPVMLDPPSLADWPELTYNPTGARRVDLDTVTPDEVTTFKPGEVLLLSGKLLTGRDAAHKRMVEMLDRGETLPVDLK
;
A
#
# COMPACT_ATOMS: atom_id res chain seq x y z
N ALA A 1 -2.65 -14.06 -21.21
CA ALA A 1 -3.08 -13.65 -19.88
C ALA A 1 -2.22 -12.51 -19.33
N MET A 2 -0.89 -12.66 -19.29
CA MET A 2 0.02 -11.65 -18.72
C MET A 2 -0.05 -10.28 -19.42
N LEU A 3 -0.19 -10.23 -20.75
CA LEU A 3 -0.38 -8.97 -21.47
C LEU A 3 -1.68 -8.28 -21.06
N LEU A 4 -2.79 -9.02 -20.98
CA LEU A 4 -4.08 -8.47 -20.54
C LEU A 4 -4.01 -7.98 -19.09
N ALA A 5 -3.30 -8.68 -18.21
CA ALA A 5 -3.08 -8.22 -16.84
C ALA A 5 -2.29 -6.92 -16.81
N LYS A 6 -1.30 -6.72 -17.68
CA LYS A 6 -0.58 -5.43 -17.81
C LYS A 6 -1.48 -4.33 -18.37
N GLU A 7 -2.25 -4.64 -19.41
CA GLU A 7 -3.21 -3.69 -20.01
C GLU A 7 -4.27 -3.25 -19.02
N SER A 8 -4.71 -4.14 -18.12
CA SER A 8 -5.71 -3.81 -17.11
C SER A 8 -5.25 -2.71 -16.15
N LEU A 9 -3.94 -2.53 -15.94
CA LEU A 9 -3.41 -1.44 -15.14
C LEU A 9 -3.72 -0.05 -15.72
N MET A 10 -4.01 0.01 -17.03
CA MET A 10 -4.34 1.26 -17.73
C MET A 10 -5.85 1.49 -17.81
N GLU A 11 -6.67 0.64 -17.18
CA GLU A 11 -8.12 0.82 -17.15
C GLU A 11 -8.48 2.11 -16.41
N PRO A 12 -9.13 3.09 -17.07
CA PRO A 12 -9.39 4.40 -16.49
C PRO A 12 -10.42 4.37 -15.35
N ILE A 13 -11.37 3.43 -15.41
CA ILE A 13 -12.40 3.33 -14.38
C ILE A 13 -11.82 2.68 -13.14
N ASP A 14 -11.69 3.43 -12.06
CA ASP A 14 -11.26 2.90 -10.78
C ASP A 14 -12.42 2.32 -9.95
N ILE A 15 -12.10 1.81 -8.75
CA ILE A 15 -13.10 1.20 -7.89
C ILE A 15 -14.13 2.20 -7.38
N THR A 16 -13.74 3.45 -7.16
CA THR A 16 -14.61 4.53 -6.68
C THR A 16 -15.63 4.90 -7.75
N ASP A 17 -15.17 5.09 -8.99
CA ASP A 17 -16.05 5.33 -10.15
C ASP A 17 -17.04 4.17 -10.33
N LEU A 18 -16.52 2.94 -10.18
CA LEU A 18 -17.33 1.73 -10.35
C LEU A 18 -18.40 1.60 -9.25
N GLN A 19 -18.06 1.93 -8.01
CA GLN A 19 -19.03 1.97 -6.91
C GLN A 19 -20.09 3.04 -7.11
N ALA A 20 -19.70 4.21 -7.64
CA ALA A 20 -20.62 5.32 -7.88
C ALA A 20 -21.63 5.03 -8.99
N ARG A 21 -21.20 4.44 -10.12
CA ARG A 21 -22.07 4.18 -11.28
C ARG A 21 -22.73 2.80 -11.31
N GLY A 22 -22.17 1.87 -10.54
CA GLY A 22 -22.52 0.45 -10.58
C GLY A 22 -21.85 -0.34 -11.71
N PRO A 23 -21.81 -1.68 -11.60
CA PRO A 23 -21.21 -2.55 -12.60
C PRO A 23 -22.10 -2.69 -13.84
N SER A 24 -21.51 -2.75 -15.01
CA SER A 24 -22.18 -2.91 -16.30
C SER A 24 -21.96 -4.29 -16.94
N ASN A 25 -21.05 -5.07 -16.39
CA ASN A 25 -20.71 -6.40 -16.90
C ASN A 25 -20.13 -7.29 -15.79
N ARG A 26 -19.96 -8.57 -16.07
CA ARG A 26 -19.50 -9.57 -15.09
C ARG A 26 -18.09 -9.29 -14.55
N ALA A 27 -17.20 -8.75 -15.36
CA ALA A 27 -15.84 -8.42 -14.90
C ALA A 27 -15.87 -7.30 -13.85
N GLU A 28 -16.74 -6.30 -14.05
CA GLU A 28 -16.93 -5.21 -13.10
C GLU A 28 -17.64 -5.66 -11.81
N GLU A 29 -18.64 -6.54 -11.90
CA GLU A 29 -19.25 -7.18 -10.73
C GLU A 29 -18.17 -7.91 -9.90
N LEU A 30 -17.31 -8.68 -10.56
CA LEU A 30 -16.25 -9.44 -9.91
C LEU A 30 -15.18 -8.51 -9.29
N ARG A 31 -14.91 -7.36 -9.90
CA ARG A 31 -14.01 -6.35 -9.31
C ARG A 31 -14.54 -5.87 -7.95
N LEU A 32 -15.83 -5.52 -7.86
CA LEU A 32 -16.46 -5.10 -6.59
C LEU A 32 -16.45 -6.23 -5.57
N GLU A 33 -16.87 -7.42 -5.97
CA GLU A 33 -16.90 -8.60 -5.09
C GLU A 33 -15.52 -8.91 -4.50
N LEU A 34 -14.48 -8.90 -5.31
CA LEU A 34 -13.11 -9.18 -4.86
C LEU A 34 -12.56 -8.03 -4.02
N TYR A 35 -12.87 -6.78 -4.35
CA TYR A 35 -12.47 -5.63 -3.55
C TYR A 35 -12.99 -5.74 -2.11
N GLU A 36 -14.28 -6.05 -1.95
CA GLU A 36 -14.90 -6.24 -0.64
C GLU A 36 -14.31 -7.42 0.12
N LYS A 37 -14.20 -8.58 -0.53
CA LYS A 37 -13.69 -9.82 0.08
C LYS A 37 -12.23 -9.70 0.51
N VAL A 38 -11.38 -9.10 -0.31
CA VAL A 38 -9.96 -8.95 0.00
C VAL A 38 -9.76 -7.94 1.14
N ASN A 39 -10.51 -6.83 1.15
CA ASN A 39 -10.44 -5.88 2.25
C ASN A 39 -11.01 -6.46 3.56
N ALA A 40 -12.05 -7.30 3.48
CA ALA A 40 -12.62 -7.98 4.65
C ALA A 40 -11.64 -8.96 5.34
N LEU A 41 -10.56 -9.37 4.67
CA LEU A 41 -9.51 -10.18 5.30
C LEU A 41 -8.77 -9.44 6.43
N GLY A 42 -8.76 -8.10 6.44
CA GLY A 42 -8.14 -7.29 7.49
C GLY A 42 -6.63 -7.44 7.61
N ILE A 43 -5.98 -8.00 6.59
CA ILE A 43 -4.51 -8.21 6.61
C ILE A 43 -3.72 -6.93 6.35
N GLY A 44 -4.34 -5.94 5.70
CA GLY A 44 -3.75 -4.65 5.41
C GLY A 44 -2.66 -4.69 4.34
N ALA A 45 -2.09 -3.52 4.06
CA ALA A 45 -0.99 -3.38 3.12
C ALA A 45 0.21 -4.22 3.57
N GLN A 46 0.70 -5.08 2.70
CA GLN A 46 1.84 -5.98 2.96
C GLN A 46 1.66 -6.90 4.20
N GLY A 47 0.44 -7.16 4.62
CA GLY A 47 0.18 -7.99 5.80
C GLY A 47 0.46 -7.31 7.14
N LEU A 48 0.59 -5.99 7.15
CA LEU A 48 0.90 -5.20 8.36
C LEU A 48 -0.34 -4.79 9.16
N GLY A 49 -1.50 -5.25 8.76
CA GLY A 49 -2.78 -4.87 9.39
C GLY A 49 -3.33 -3.56 8.83
N GLY A 50 -4.54 -3.22 9.26
CA GLY A 50 -5.25 -2.01 8.84
C GLY A 50 -6.55 -2.30 8.10
N LEU A 51 -7.27 -1.23 7.77
CA LEU A 51 -8.60 -1.31 7.15
C LEU A 51 -8.54 -1.61 5.65
N THR A 52 -7.44 -1.28 4.99
CA THR A 52 -7.31 -1.38 3.53
C THR A 52 -6.20 -2.35 3.17
N THR A 53 -6.56 -3.43 2.50
CA THR A 53 -5.63 -4.43 1.94
C THR A 53 -5.33 -4.12 0.48
N VAL A 54 -6.37 -3.79 -0.30
CA VAL A 54 -6.25 -3.37 -1.70
C VAL A 54 -6.97 -2.04 -1.93
N LEU A 55 -6.41 -1.19 -2.77
CA LEU A 55 -6.99 0.09 -3.16
C LEU A 55 -7.89 -0.04 -4.39
N ASP A 56 -7.57 -0.95 -5.29
CA ASP A 56 -8.35 -1.23 -6.49
C ASP A 56 -8.09 -2.64 -6.99
N ILE A 57 -9.00 -3.17 -7.79
CA ILE A 57 -8.86 -4.43 -8.51
C ILE A 57 -9.26 -4.19 -9.96
N LYS A 58 -8.36 -4.52 -10.88
CA LYS A 58 -8.59 -4.46 -12.32
C LYS A 58 -8.72 -5.87 -12.87
N ILE A 59 -9.69 -6.10 -13.73
CA ILE A 59 -9.93 -7.41 -14.36
C ILE A 59 -10.11 -7.22 -15.85
N ARG A 60 -9.43 -8.06 -16.61
CA ARG A 60 -9.64 -8.25 -18.05
C ARG A 60 -9.92 -9.71 -18.32
N ASP A 61 -10.93 -9.99 -19.08
CA ASP A 61 -11.25 -11.30 -19.59
C ASP A 61 -11.07 -11.35 -21.12
N TYR A 62 -10.79 -12.56 -21.60
CA TYR A 62 -10.62 -12.79 -23.02
C TYR A 62 -11.04 -14.23 -23.34
N PRO A 63 -11.81 -14.44 -24.42
CA PRO A 63 -12.19 -15.78 -24.82
C PRO A 63 -10.97 -16.67 -25.08
N THR A 64 -10.98 -17.86 -24.52
CA THR A 64 -9.92 -18.85 -24.67
C THR A 64 -10.49 -20.17 -25.19
N HIS A 65 -9.61 -21.08 -25.58
CA HIS A 65 -9.99 -22.43 -25.94
C HIS A 65 -10.65 -23.15 -24.74
N ALA A 66 -11.72 -23.91 -24.98
CA ALA A 66 -12.50 -24.57 -23.94
C ALA A 66 -11.69 -25.51 -23.01
N ALA A 67 -10.54 -26.02 -23.47
CA ALA A 67 -9.66 -26.87 -22.68
C ALA A 67 -8.63 -26.08 -21.84
N ASN A 68 -8.62 -24.74 -21.89
CA ASN A 68 -7.61 -23.92 -21.23
C ASN A 68 -8.28 -22.81 -20.40
N LEU A 69 -7.77 -22.61 -19.19
CA LEU A 69 -8.12 -21.46 -18.35
C LEU A 69 -6.82 -20.75 -17.90
N PRO A 70 -6.14 -20.03 -18.80
CA PRO A 70 -4.95 -19.27 -18.41
C PRO A 70 -5.35 -18.08 -17.55
N VAL A 71 -4.74 -17.97 -16.37
CA VAL A 71 -4.94 -16.86 -15.43
C VAL A 71 -3.60 -16.18 -15.16
N ALA A 72 -3.58 -14.87 -15.09
CA ALA A 72 -2.44 -14.10 -14.65
C ALA A 72 -2.88 -13.03 -13.66
N MET A 73 -2.07 -12.81 -12.65
CA MET A 73 -2.28 -11.76 -11.65
C MET A 73 -1.00 -10.94 -11.51
N ILE A 74 -1.15 -9.63 -11.41
CA ILE A 74 -0.06 -8.70 -11.12
C ILE A 74 -0.41 -7.98 -9.81
N PRO A 75 0.17 -8.39 -8.67
CA PRO A 75 0.12 -7.56 -7.48
C PRO A 75 0.90 -6.27 -7.74
N ASN A 76 0.23 -5.13 -7.61
CA ASN A 76 0.83 -3.83 -7.85
C ASN A 76 0.87 -3.01 -6.56
N CYS A 77 1.93 -2.25 -6.37
CA CYS A 77 2.09 -1.44 -5.17
C CYS A 77 1.27 -0.15 -5.27
N ALA A 78 0.69 0.30 -4.16
CA ALA A 78 0.05 1.61 -4.03
C ALA A 78 0.99 2.80 -4.35
N ALA A 79 2.30 2.56 -4.42
CA ALA A 79 3.26 3.55 -4.91
C ALA A 79 3.09 3.87 -6.41
N THR A 80 2.47 2.97 -7.18
CA THR A 80 2.03 3.27 -8.55
C THR A 80 0.77 4.11 -8.46
N ARG A 81 0.94 5.40 -8.63
CA ARG A 81 -0.16 6.37 -8.49
C ARG A 81 -0.82 6.61 -9.83
N HIS A 82 -2.15 6.75 -9.80
CA HIS A 82 -2.96 7.15 -10.93
C HIS A 82 -3.55 8.53 -10.65
N ALA A 83 -3.66 9.35 -11.70
CA ALA A 83 -4.38 10.61 -11.66
C ALA A 83 -5.28 10.68 -12.89
N HIS A 84 -6.55 10.99 -12.69
CA HIS A 84 -7.54 11.16 -13.73
C HIS A 84 -7.84 12.64 -13.90
N PHE A 85 -7.81 13.14 -15.11
CA PHE A 85 -8.13 14.53 -15.41
C PHE A 85 -8.61 14.67 -16.83
N THR A 86 -9.34 15.75 -17.09
CA THR A 86 -9.82 16.10 -18.43
C THR A 86 -9.08 17.33 -18.92
N LEU A 87 -8.56 17.25 -20.14
CA LEU A 87 -8.00 18.40 -20.84
C LEU A 87 -9.13 19.11 -21.62
N ASP A 88 -9.66 20.17 -21.06
CA ASP A 88 -10.75 20.95 -21.62
C ASP A 88 -10.31 22.35 -22.13
N GLY A 89 -9.01 22.66 -22.00
CA GLY A 89 -8.46 23.94 -22.41
C GLY A 89 -8.61 25.07 -21.38
N SER A 90 -9.16 24.79 -20.19
CA SER A 90 -9.40 25.78 -19.14
C SER A 90 -8.12 26.24 -18.40
N GLY A 91 -6.99 25.56 -18.65
CA GLY A 91 -5.72 25.89 -18.02
C GLY A 91 -4.99 24.67 -17.45
N PRO A 92 -4.07 24.88 -16.48
CA PRO A 92 -3.37 23.78 -15.81
C PRO A 92 -4.35 22.92 -15.01
N VAL A 93 -4.17 21.61 -15.08
CA VAL A 93 -4.94 20.69 -14.25
C VAL A 93 -4.55 20.87 -12.79
N MET A 94 -5.52 21.20 -11.97
CA MET A 94 -5.39 21.22 -10.52
C MET A 94 -6.22 20.08 -9.95
N LEU A 95 -5.56 19.16 -9.25
CA LEU A 95 -6.23 18.11 -8.50
C LEU A 95 -6.34 18.57 -7.04
N ASP A 96 -7.55 18.56 -6.52
CA ASP A 96 -7.77 18.86 -5.10
C ASP A 96 -7.13 17.77 -4.24
N PRO A 97 -6.34 18.12 -3.23
CA PRO A 97 -5.82 17.13 -2.31
C PRO A 97 -6.98 16.51 -1.51
N PRO A 98 -6.89 15.20 -1.17
CA PRO A 98 -7.90 14.56 -0.34
C PRO A 98 -8.02 15.28 1.01
N SER A 99 -9.26 15.47 1.46
CA SER A 99 -9.53 16.05 2.77
C SER A 99 -9.15 15.07 3.88
N LEU A 100 -8.56 15.57 4.96
CA LEU A 100 -8.34 14.74 6.15
C LEU A 100 -9.66 14.26 6.79
N ALA A 101 -10.77 14.95 6.54
CA ALA A 101 -12.09 14.53 7.00
C ALA A 101 -12.60 13.26 6.31
N ASP A 102 -12.05 12.92 5.15
CA ASP A 102 -12.41 11.70 4.41
C ASP A 102 -11.70 10.44 4.97
N TRP A 103 -10.78 10.64 5.91
CA TRP A 103 -10.06 9.53 6.53
C TRP A 103 -10.87 8.95 7.70
N PRO A 104 -10.95 7.62 7.82
CA PRO A 104 -11.66 7.02 8.93
C PRO A 104 -11.01 7.37 10.25
N GLU A 105 -11.83 7.71 11.24
CA GLU A 105 -11.35 7.82 12.62
C GLU A 105 -10.97 6.44 13.14
N LEU A 106 -9.69 6.27 13.43
CA LEU A 106 -9.18 5.04 14.02
C LEU A 106 -9.21 5.16 15.54
N THR A 107 -10.08 4.42 16.18
CA THR A 107 -10.03 4.23 17.63
C THR A 107 -8.98 3.17 17.94
N TYR A 108 -7.82 3.60 18.35
CA TYR A 108 -6.77 2.73 18.83
C TYR A 108 -6.83 2.63 20.36
N ASN A 109 -7.07 1.40 20.88
CA ASN A 109 -7.01 1.15 22.31
C ASN A 109 -5.64 0.56 22.68
N PRO A 110 -4.74 1.36 23.28
CA PRO A 110 -3.40 0.91 23.66
C PRO A 110 -3.36 0.09 24.94
N THR A 111 -4.50 -0.42 25.45
CA THR A 111 -4.55 -1.20 26.67
C THR A 111 -3.63 -2.41 26.57
N GLY A 112 -2.65 -2.49 27.46
CA GLY A 112 -1.64 -3.56 27.47
C GLY A 112 -0.44 -3.32 26.56
N ALA A 113 -0.38 -2.24 25.79
CA ALA A 113 0.80 -1.91 25.00
C ALA A 113 1.96 -1.40 25.87
N ARG A 114 3.16 -1.89 25.60
CA ARG A 114 4.39 -1.43 26.26
C ARG A 114 4.83 -0.10 25.63
N ARG A 115 5.12 0.90 26.48
CA ARG A 115 5.69 2.18 26.03
C ARG A 115 7.19 2.05 25.91
N VAL A 116 7.74 2.49 24.77
CA VAL A 116 9.18 2.47 24.49
C VAL A 116 9.58 3.84 23.95
N ASP A 117 10.56 4.43 24.62
CA ASP A 117 11.17 5.68 24.17
C ASP A 117 12.43 5.34 23.35
N LEU A 118 12.38 5.62 22.04
CA LEU A 118 13.46 5.31 21.11
C LEU A 118 14.73 6.14 21.34
N ASP A 119 14.61 7.30 22.01
CA ASP A 119 15.78 8.13 22.31
C ASP A 119 16.59 7.58 23.49
N THR A 120 15.99 6.70 24.31
CA THR A 120 16.62 6.12 25.53
C THR A 120 16.67 4.61 25.56
N VAL A 121 15.95 3.90 24.67
CA VAL A 121 15.92 2.44 24.61
C VAL A 121 17.32 1.86 24.42
N THR A 122 17.63 0.81 25.18
CA THR A 122 18.92 0.12 25.09
C THR A 122 18.81 -1.16 24.25
N PRO A 123 19.93 -1.65 23.67
CA PRO A 123 19.95 -2.96 22.99
C PRO A 123 19.48 -4.11 23.88
N ASP A 124 19.81 -4.09 25.17
CA ASP A 124 19.37 -5.10 26.13
C ASP A 124 17.84 -5.08 26.30
N GLU A 125 17.25 -3.90 26.35
CA GLU A 125 15.79 -3.76 26.40
C GLU A 125 15.13 -4.30 25.13
N VAL A 126 15.67 -4.00 23.96
CA VAL A 126 15.15 -4.51 22.67
C VAL A 126 15.13 -6.05 22.64
N THR A 127 16.12 -6.71 23.24
CA THR A 127 16.16 -8.18 23.29
C THR A 127 15.02 -8.80 24.12
N THR A 128 14.36 -8.01 24.96
CA THR A 128 13.23 -8.47 25.78
C THR A 128 11.89 -8.48 25.04
N PHE A 129 11.81 -7.85 23.86
CA PHE A 129 10.57 -7.78 23.08
C PHE A 129 10.21 -9.15 22.52
N LYS A 130 8.91 -9.44 22.49
CA LYS A 130 8.39 -10.72 22.02
C LYS A 130 7.61 -10.54 20.71
N PRO A 131 7.68 -11.50 19.78
CA PRO A 131 6.82 -11.50 18.61
C PRO A 131 5.33 -11.39 19.00
N GLY A 132 4.61 -10.45 18.36
CA GLY A 132 3.20 -10.18 18.64
C GLY A 132 2.95 -9.22 19.80
N GLU A 133 3.98 -8.77 20.51
CA GLU A 133 3.85 -7.71 21.52
C GLU A 133 3.53 -6.38 20.84
N VAL A 134 2.58 -5.63 21.41
CA VAL A 134 2.23 -4.29 20.93
C VAL A 134 3.07 -3.25 21.65
N LEU A 135 3.82 -2.47 20.88
CA LEU A 135 4.69 -1.42 21.39
C LEU A 135 4.16 -0.04 20.98
N LEU A 136 4.17 0.91 21.91
CA LEU A 136 3.94 2.33 21.66
C LEU A 136 5.29 3.03 21.62
N LEU A 137 5.76 3.33 20.42
CA LEU A 137 7.05 3.95 20.21
C LEU A 137 6.93 5.47 20.24
N SER A 138 7.82 6.14 20.95
CA SER A 138 8.03 7.59 20.95
C SER A 138 9.50 7.89 20.71
N GLY A 139 9.83 9.10 20.22
CA GLY A 139 11.20 9.50 19.89
C GLY A 139 11.50 9.53 18.40
N LYS A 140 12.77 9.60 18.03
CA LYS A 140 13.21 9.67 16.63
C LYS A 140 13.24 8.30 15.99
N LEU A 141 12.64 8.20 14.82
CA LEU A 141 12.68 7.00 13.98
C LEU A 141 13.22 7.36 12.59
N LEU A 142 14.28 6.69 12.16
CA LEU A 142 14.80 6.82 10.81
C LEU A 142 14.20 5.72 9.93
N THR A 143 13.74 6.10 8.76
CA THR A 143 13.23 5.14 7.78
C THR A 143 14.14 5.07 6.58
N GLY A 144 14.44 3.86 6.13
CA GLY A 144 15.27 3.62 4.95
C GLY A 144 14.87 2.35 4.24
N ARG A 145 15.03 2.33 2.92
CA ARG A 145 14.86 1.14 2.09
C ARG A 145 16.17 0.81 1.38
N ASP A 146 16.12 -0.12 0.45
CA ASP A 146 17.27 -0.72 -0.22
C ASP A 146 18.31 0.28 -0.69
N ALA A 147 17.90 1.38 -1.32
CA ALA A 147 18.82 2.41 -1.81
C ALA A 147 19.54 3.14 -0.66
N ALA A 148 18.86 3.39 0.46
CA ALA A 148 19.47 4.00 1.62
C ALA A 148 20.50 3.05 2.27
N HIS A 149 20.14 1.79 2.47
CA HIS A 149 21.03 0.77 3.02
C HIS A 149 22.26 0.57 2.13
N LYS A 150 22.07 0.40 0.81
CA LYS A 150 23.18 0.29 -0.14
C LYS A 150 24.14 1.47 -0.04
N ARG A 151 23.60 2.70 -0.04
CA ARG A 151 24.42 3.91 0.08
C ARG A 151 25.20 3.97 1.39
N MET A 152 24.59 3.59 2.51
CA MET A 152 25.27 3.56 3.81
C MET A 152 26.40 2.53 3.82
N VAL A 153 26.17 1.32 3.28
CA VAL A 153 27.21 0.27 3.18
C VAL A 153 28.37 0.76 2.31
N GLU A 154 28.10 1.32 1.14
CA GLU A 154 29.13 1.86 0.26
C GLU A 154 29.96 2.99 0.90
N MET A 155 29.32 3.82 1.75
CA MET A 155 30.03 4.85 2.53
C MET A 155 30.94 4.23 3.59
N LEU A 156 30.45 3.24 4.34
CA LEU A 156 31.24 2.54 5.34
C LEU A 156 32.44 1.80 4.72
N ASP A 157 32.25 1.15 3.56
CA ASP A 157 33.32 0.47 2.82
C ASP A 157 34.42 1.43 2.36
N ARG A 158 34.09 2.70 2.13
CA ARG A 158 35.04 3.77 1.81
C ARG A 158 35.62 4.46 3.04
N GLY A 159 35.22 4.04 4.26
CA GLY A 159 35.66 4.67 5.51
C GLY A 159 35.05 6.06 5.76
N GLU A 160 33.94 6.38 5.10
CA GLU A 160 33.24 7.65 5.26
C GLU A 160 32.31 7.64 6.49
N THR A 161 32.09 8.82 7.05
CA THR A 161 31.10 8.98 8.14
C THR A 161 29.68 8.96 7.58
N LEU A 162 28.79 8.23 8.21
CA LEU A 162 27.39 8.21 7.80
C LEU A 162 26.73 9.59 8.03
N PRO A 163 25.75 9.98 7.17
CA PRO A 163 25.04 11.25 7.29
C PRO A 163 24.05 11.28 8.44
N VAL A 164 23.84 10.16 9.12
CA VAL A 164 22.92 9.96 10.25
C VAL A 164 23.61 9.17 11.34
N ASP A 165 23.30 9.48 12.59
CA ASP A 165 23.73 8.67 13.74
C ASP A 165 22.78 7.48 13.87
N LEU A 166 23.32 6.27 13.81
CA LEU A 166 22.58 5.01 13.94
C LEU A 166 22.70 4.40 15.35
N LYS A 167 23.16 5.17 16.33
CA LYS A 167 23.26 4.73 17.72
C LYS A 167 21.90 4.72 18.38
#